data_17f8ded5eba3f5546b8807676ee0371d
#
_entry.id   17f8ded5eba3f5546b8807676ee0371d
#
_cell.length_a   1.000
_cell.length_b   1.000
_cell.length_c   1.000
_cell.angle_alpha   90.00
_cell.angle_beta   90.00
_cell.angle_gamma   90.00
#
_symmetry.space_group_name_H-M   'P 1'
#
loop_
_entity.id
_entity.type
_entity.pdbx_description
1 polymer ?
#
loop_
_entity_poly.entity_id
_entity_poly.type
_entity_poly.pdbx_seq_one_letter_code
_entity_poly.pdbx_strand_id
1 'polypeptide(L)'
;MPTSFIIVDDFLENPEATRETALGLDYPDLKGNYPGRNSAQRLELPGLSDYVSHVTGEPLKPIEPLQSHGMCRLTLSSDPKTARVHVDDAQWSGILYLSKPEDCRGGTRFFRHKRTGTDRAPINDTEAQAMGYASVADACNAILGQDSLKMSAWEKTFEIPMRFNRLILLRPWFWHTATLGFGKSVEDGRLIQVFFFTLDQTRLRA
;
A
#
# COMPACT_ATOMS: atom_id res chain seq x y z
N MET A 1 -19.94 2.69 -11.10
CA MET A 1 -19.24 3.31 -9.96
C MET A 1 -17.77 2.91 -10.06
N PRO A 2 -16.82 3.79 -9.78
CA PRO A 2 -15.41 3.43 -9.85
C PRO A 2 -15.07 2.39 -8.78
N THR A 3 -14.27 1.38 -9.16
CA THR A 3 -13.75 0.36 -8.24
C THR A 3 -12.73 0.98 -7.29
N SER A 4 -12.85 0.71 -5.99
CA SER A 4 -11.96 1.25 -4.96
C SER A 4 -10.97 0.23 -4.42
N PHE A 5 -11.36 -1.05 -4.41
CA PHE A 5 -10.58 -2.16 -3.87
C PHE A 5 -10.80 -3.40 -4.71
N ILE A 6 -9.72 -4.15 -4.95
CA ILE A 6 -9.76 -5.48 -5.57
C ILE A 6 -8.92 -6.39 -4.70
N ILE A 7 -9.45 -7.56 -4.36
CA ILE A 7 -8.76 -8.59 -3.58
C ILE A 7 -8.68 -9.83 -4.47
N VAL A 8 -7.47 -10.33 -4.67
CA VAL A 8 -7.20 -11.55 -5.43
C VAL A 8 -6.48 -12.52 -4.51
N ASP A 9 -7.15 -13.60 -4.17
CA ASP A 9 -6.55 -14.71 -3.43
C ASP A 9 -5.87 -15.66 -4.40
N ASP A 10 -4.83 -16.33 -3.92
CA ASP A 10 -4.05 -17.33 -4.67
C ASP A 10 -3.52 -16.75 -6.00
N PHE A 11 -2.98 -15.52 -5.91
CA PHE A 11 -2.61 -14.68 -7.04
C PHE A 11 -1.46 -15.25 -7.88
N LEU A 12 -0.40 -15.76 -7.23
CA LEU A 12 0.74 -16.38 -7.92
C LEU A 12 0.52 -17.89 -8.05
N GLU A 13 0.97 -18.47 -9.15
CA GLU A 13 0.99 -19.93 -9.35
C GLU A 13 2.02 -20.62 -8.46
N ASN A 14 3.17 -19.96 -8.23
CA ASN A 14 4.24 -20.49 -7.36
C ASN A 14 4.65 -19.41 -6.31
N PRO A 15 3.82 -19.19 -5.29
CA PRO A 15 4.07 -18.16 -4.29
C PRO A 15 5.24 -18.49 -3.37
N GLU A 16 5.54 -19.77 -3.14
CA GLU A 16 6.69 -20.23 -2.35
C GLU A 16 8.01 -19.80 -2.99
N ALA A 17 8.17 -19.99 -4.30
CA ALA A 17 9.38 -19.58 -5.01
C ALA A 17 9.57 -18.04 -4.97
N THR A 18 8.47 -17.30 -5.12
CA THR A 18 8.50 -15.83 -4.98
C THR A 18 8.92 -15.42 -3.56
N ARG A 19 8.35 -16.09 -2.55
CA ARG A 19 8.73 -15.88 -1.16
C ARG A 19 10.19 -16.22 -0.89
N GLU A 20 10.70 -17.34 -1.36
CA GLU A 20 12.12 -17.74 -1.20
C GLU A 20 13.04 -16.69 -1.82
N THR A 21 12.72 -16.22 -3.02
CA THR A 21 13.46 -15.12 -3.65
C THR A 21 13.42 -13.86 -2.77
N ALA A 22 12.25 -13.50 -2.25
CA ALA A 22 12.11 -12.34 -1.37
C ALA A 22 12.92 -12.49 -0.08
N LEU A 23 12.97 -13.68 0.52
CA LEU A 23 13.77 -13.94 1.72
C LEU A 23 15.29 -13.79 1.48
N GLY A 24 15.76 -14.06 0.25
CA GLY A 24 17.17 -13.92 -0.16
C GLY A 24 17.59 -12.49 -0.48
N LEU A 25 16.69 -11.51 -0.45
CA LEU A 25 17.02 -10.11 -0.73
C LEU A 25 17.70 -9.43 0.47
N ASP A 26 18.46 -8.37 0.19
CA ASP A 26 19.06 -7.53 1.21
C ASP A 26 18.02 -6.54 1.78
N TYR A 27 17.89 -6.47 3.10
CA TYR A 27 17.00 -5.53 3.82
C TYR A 27 17.82 -4.54 4.66
N PRO A 28 18.46 -3.54 4.03
CA PRO A 28 19.29 -2.58 4.75
C PRO A 28 18.44 -1.76 5.74
N ASP A 29 19.05 -1.39 6.87
CA ASP A 29 18.39 -0.56 7.89
C ASP A 29 18.37 0.92 7.45
N LEU A 30 17.67 1.20 6.38
CA LEU A 30 17.46 2.55 5.88
C LEU A 30 16.17 3.11 6.46
N LYS A 31 16.29 4.27 7.14
CA LYS A 31 15.12 4.96 7.70
C LYS A 31 14.21 5.46 6.58
N GLY A 32 12.96 5.01 6.59
CA GLY A 32 11.89 5.45 5.69
C GLY A 32 10.72 6.04 6.48
N ASN A 33 9.73 6.57 5.76
CA ASN A 33 8.48 7.09 6.34
C ASN A 33 7.47 5.96 6.68
N TYR A 34 7.92 4.71 6.70
CA TYR A 34 7.11 3.52 6.95
C TYR A 34 7.84 2.60 7.94
N PRO A 35 7.11 1.79 8.71
CA PRO A 35 7.74 0.79 9.57
C PRO A 35 8.38 -0.31 8.73
N GLY A 36 9.51 -0.86 9.23
CA GLY A 36 10.24 -1.93 8.57
C GLY A 36 11.25 -1.44 7.53
N ARG A 37 11.74 -2.37 6.73
CA ARG A 37 12.83 -2.18 5.76
C ARG A 37 12.41 -2.63 4.38
N ASN A 38 12.65 -1.82 3.38
CA ASN A 38 12.52 -2.24 1.99
C ASN A 38 13.76 -3.03 1.58
N SER A 39 13.57 -3.99 0.68
CA SER A 39 14.67 -4.66 0.01
C SER A 39 15.50 -3.66 -0.81
N ALA A 40 16.80 -3.89 -0.90
CA ALA A 40 17.67 -3.10 -1.75
C ALA A 40 17.37 -3.35 -3.24
N GLN A 41 17.06 -4.61 -3.58
CA GLN A 41 16.70 -5.05 -4.91
C GLN A 41 15.19 -5.06 -5.11
N ARG A 42 14.75 -4.93 -6.36
CA ARG A 42 13.35 -5.11 -6.75
C ARG A 42 13.14 -6.56 -7.17
N LEU A 43 11.97 -7.08 -6.84
CA LEU A 43 11.51 -8.36 -7.36
C LEU A 43 10.49 -8.09 -8.46
N GLU A 44 10.85 -8.40 -9.69
CA GLU A 44 9.95 -8.20 -10.82
C GLU A 44 8.96 -9.35 -10.93
N LEU A 45 7.71 -9.02 -11.21
CA LEU A 45 6.65 -9.97 -11.54
C LEU A 45 6.24 -9.72 -13.00
N PRO A 46 6.74 -10.53 -13.95
CA PRO A 46 6.41 -10.37 -15.36
C PRO A 46 4.88 -10.39 -15.60
N GLY A 47 4.39 -9.50 -16.46
CA GLY A 47 2.96 -9.40 -16.78
C GLY A 47 2.08 -8.72 -15.73
N LEU A 48 2.63 -8.31 -14.57
CA LEU A 48 1.84 -7.70 -13.50
C LEU A 48 1.07 -6.46 -13.96
N SER A 49 1.69 -5.57 -14.72
CA SER A 49 1.03 -4.33 -15.19
C SER A 49 -0.14 -4.63 -16.13
N ASP A 50 -0.01 -5.62 -17.00
CA ASP A 50 -1.09 -6.03 -17.89
C ASP A 50 -2.23 -6.69 -17.11
N TYR A 51 -1.91 -7.55 -16.14
CA TYR A 51 -2.89 -8.13 -15.23
C TYR A 51 -3.65 -7.05 -14.45
N VAL A 52 -2.93 -6.12 -13.81
CA VAL A 52 -3.55 -5.04 -13.03
C VAL A 52 -4.39 -4.14 -13.94
N SER A 53 -3.93 -3.83 -15.14
CA SER A 53 -4.72 -3.08 -16.14
C SER A 53 -6.02 -3.80 -16.49
N HIS A 54 -5.95 -5.11 -16.69
CA HIS A 54 -7.12 -5.92 -17.02
C HIS A 54 -8.17 -5.92 -15.89
N VAL A 55 -7.75 -6.21 -14.66
CA VAL A 55 -8.71 -6.34 -13.53
C VAL A 55 -9.26 -5.00 -13.04
N THR A 56 -8.52 -3.91 -13.26
CA THR A 56 -8.99 -2.55 -12.93
C THR A 56 -9.81 -1.90 -14.05
N GLY A 57 -9.66 -2.38 -15.29
CA GLY A 57 -10.23 -1.76 -16.48
C GLY A 57 -9.56 -0.44 -16.86
N GLU A 58 -8.35 -0.18 -16.36
CA GLU A 58 -7.59 1.05 -16.61
C GLU A 58 -6.21 0.69 -17.19
N PRO A 59 -5.73 1.36 -18.26
CA PRO A 59 -4.40 1.13 -18.77
C PRO A 59 -3.38 1.68 -17.78
N LEU A 60 -2.63 0.79 -17.15
CA LEU A 60 -1.71 1.10 -16.06
C LEU A 60 -0.28 0.70 -16.39
N LYS A 61 0.67 1.48 -15.88
CA LYS A 61 2.09 1.18 -15.86
C LYS A 61 2.69 1.52 -14.49
N PRO A 62 3.87 0.99 -14.14
CA PRO A 62 4.58 1.42 -12.93
C PRO A 62 4.75 2.93 -12.89
N ILE A 63 4.72 3.51 -11.69
CA ILE A 63 5.02 4.94 -11.51
C ILE A 63 6.48 5.25 -11.91
N GLU A 64 6.72 6.46 -12.36
CA GLU A 64 8.06 6.96 -12.66
C GLU A 64 8.31 8.27 -11.90
N PRO A 65 9.40 8.37 -11.12
CA PRO A 65 10.38 7.32 -10.82
C PRO A 65 9.79 6.16 -10.01
N LEU A 66 10.39 4.97 -10.12
CA LEU A 66 9.83 3.73 -9.54
C LEU A 66 9.63 3.74 -8.01
N GLN A 67 10.29 4.65 -7.29
CA GLN A 67 10.23 4.71 -5.82
C GLN A 67 10.36 3.32 -5.16
N SER A 68 9.34 2.87 -4.40
CA SER A 68 9.32 1.52 -3.81
C SER A 68 8.57 0.49 -4.67
N HIS A 69 8.17 0.80 -5.90
CA HIS A 69 7.48 -0.16 -6.77
C HIS A 69 8.33 -1.42 -6.98
N GLY A 70 7.77 -2.60 -6.75
CA GLY A 70 8.44 -3.89 -6.89
C GLY A 70 9.38 -4.26 -5.72
N MET A 71 9.58 -3.40 -4.72
CA MET A 71 10.36 -3.75 -3.54
C MET A 71 9.58 -4.65 -2.60
N CYS A 72 10.29 -5.60 -1.98
CA CYS A 72 9.77 -6.32 -0.82
C CYS A 72 9.96 -5.46 0.44
N ARG A 73 9.05 -5.60 1.40
CA ARG A 73 9.13 -4.92 2.70
C ARG A 73 9.00 -5.92 3.82
N LEU A 74 10.01 -5.93 4.67
CA LEU A 74 10.04 -6.73 5.90
C LEU A 74 9.76 -5.82 7.09
N THR A 75 8.82 -6.22 7.95
CA THR A 75 8.52 -5.52 9.20
C THR A 75 8.48 -6.51 10.35
N LEU A 76 9.35 -6.33 11.34
CA LEU A 76 9.48 -7.21 12.50
C LEU A 76 8.75 -6.65 13.72
N SER A 77 8.56 -7.48 14.73
CA SER A 77 7.98 -7.07 16.02
C SER A 77 8.84 -6.05 16.78
N SER A 78 10.13 -5.98 16.47
CA SER A 78 11.10 -5.02 17.02
C SER A 78 11.08 -3.67 16.33
N ASP A 79 10.49 -3.57 15.14
CA ASP A 79 10.40 -2.31 14.41
C ASP A 79 9.45 -1.31 15.12
N PRO A 80 9.59 0.00 14.87
CA PRO A 80 8.75 1.00 15.49
C PRO A 80 7.25 0.70 15.34
N LYS A 81 6.52 0.68 16.46
CA LYS A 81 5.08 0.36 16.51
C LYS A 81 4.19 1.56 16.16
N THR A 82 4.68 2.47 15.35
CA THR A 82 3.95 3.66 14.94
C THR A 82 3.15 3.39 13.67
N ALA A 83 1.84 3.17 13.83
CA ALA A 83 0.93 3.21 12.69
C ALA A 83 0.78 4.67 12.23
N ARG A 84 1.16 4.96 10.99
CA ARG A 84 0.98 6.27 10.38
C ARG A 84 -0.09 6.15 9.31
N VAL A 85 -1.23 6.80 9.50
CA VAL A 85 -2.24 6.92 8.44
C VAL A 85 -1.66 7.80 7.33
N HIS A 86 -1.80 7.36 6.09
CA HIS A 86 -1.26 8.03 4.91
C HIS A 86 -2.14 7.80 3.67
N VAL A 87 -1.75 8.44 2.60
CA VAL A 87 -2.15 8.19 1.21
C VAL A 87 -0.89 7.98 0.39
N ASP A 88 -0.98 7.31 -0.76
CA ASP A 88 0.14 7.18 -1.69
C ASP A 88 -0.11 8.06 -2.92
N ASP A 89 0.97 8.51 -3.54
CA ASP A 89 0.95 9.25 -4.80
C ASP A 89 1.00 8.27 -5.98
N ALA A 90 -0.15 7.68 -6.27
CA ALA A 90 -0.33 6.72 -7.38
C ALA A 90 -1.80 6.70 -7.84
N GLN A 91 -2.08 6.07 -8.97
CA GLN A 91 -3.45 5.78 -9.42
C GLN A 91 -4.01 4.52 -8.74
N TRP A 92 -3.15 3.52 -8.54
CA TRP A 92 -3.40 2.32 -7.78
C TRP A 92 -2.18 1.92 -6.97
N SER A 93 -2.40 1.51 -5.72
CA SER A 93 -1.38 0.81 -4.92
C SER A 93 -1.71 -0.67 -4.86
N GLY A 94 -0.66 -1.50 -4.91
CA GLY A 94 -0.75 -2.95 -4.78
C GLY A 94 0.07 -3.45 -3.62
N ILE A 95 -0.45 -4.45 -2.90
CA ILE A 95 0.26 -5.15 -1.83
C ILE A 95 0.05 -6.64 -2.02
N LEU A 96 1.15 -7.37 -2.25
CA LEU A 96 1.17 -8.83 -2.25
C LEU A 96 1.70 -9.32 -0.91
N TYR A 97 0.92 -10.14 -0.21
CA TYR A 97 1.32 -10.70 1.07
C TYR A 97 2.09 -11.99 0.88
N LEU A 98 3.30 -12.05 1.45
CA LEU A 98 4.25 -13.15 1.31
C LEU A 98 4.63 -13.84 2.63
N SER A 99 4.07 -13.42 3.79
CA SER A 99 4.24 -14.17 5.04
C SER A 99 3.45 -15.48 4.98
N LYS A 100 3.99 -16.53 5.60
CA LYS A 100 3.34 -17.84 5.64
C LYS A 100 1.97 -17.79 6.32
N PRO A 101 1.04 -18.74 6.01
CA PRO A 101 -0.30 -18.75 6.60
C PRO A 101 -0.31 -18.71 8.13
N GLU A 102 0.58 -19.47 8.78
CA GLU A 102 0.71 -19.56 10.23
C GLU A 102 1.20 -18.27 10.89
N ASP A 103 1.90 -17.42 10.13
CA ASP A 103 2.45 -16.15 10.60
C ASP A 103 1.56 -14.95 10.28
N CYS A 104 0.62 -15.09 9.34
CA CYS A 104 -0.23 -13.98 8.89
C CYS A 104 -1.05 -13.39 10.04
N ARG A 105 -0.89 -12.08 10.30
CA ARG A 105 -1.60 -11.31 11.33
C ARG A 105 -1.91 -9.92 10.83
N GLY A 106 -3.11 -9.41 11.20
CA GLY A 106 -3.55 -8.08 10.78
C GLY A 106 -3.72 -7.97 9.26
N GLY A 107 -3.32 -6.84 8.68
CA GLY A 107 -3.50 -6.59 7.25
C GLY A 107 -3.25 -5.14 6.86
N THR A 108 -4.15 -4.59 6.05
CA THR A 108 -4.20 -3.18 5.68
C THR A 108 -5.50 -2.59 6.22
N ARG A 109 -5.39 -1.55 7.05
CA ARG A 109 -6.50 -0.87 7.71
C ARG A 109 -6.89 0.39 6.99
N PHE A 110 -8.18 0.66 6.96
CA PHE A 110 -8.79 1.85 6.37
C PHE A 110 -9.55 2.64 7.43
N PHE A 111 -9.60 3.96 7.25
CA PHE A 111 -10.07 4.86 8.29
C PHE A 111 -10.97 5.96 7.73
N ARG A 112 -11.83 6.46 8.63
CA ARG A 112 -12.50 7.76 8.50
C ARG A 112 -11.77 8.77 9.38
N HIS A 113 -11.43 9.92 8.82
CA HIS A 113 -10.89 11.02 9.60
C HIS A 113 -12.04 11.72 10.34
N LYS A 114 -12.02 11.69 11.68
CA LYS A 114 -13.16 12.13 12.51
C LYS A 114 -13.51 13.60 12.34
N ARG A 115 -12.51 14.47 12.22
CA ARG A 115 -12.72 15.91 12.09
C ARG A 115 -13.35 16.32 10.77
N THR A 116 -12.95 15.69 9.66
CA THR A 116 -13.50 15.98 8.32
C THR A 116 -14.67 15.08 7.92
N GLY A 117 -14.87 13.96 8.62
CA GLY A 117 -15.88 12.94 8.28
C GLY A 117 -15.56 12.16 7.00
N THR A 118 -14.35 12.28 6.43
CA THR A 118 -14.01 11.68 5.14
C THR A 118 -13.26 10.36 5.29
N ASP A 119 -13.55 9.40 4.40
CA ASP A 119 -12.85 8.11 4.32
C ASP A 119 -11.60 8.18 3.42
N ARG A 120 -11.43 9.29 2.73
CA ARG A 120 -10.35 9.52 1.76
C ARG A 120 -9.92 10.98 1.69
N ALA A 121 -8.75 11.21 1.12
CA ALA A 121 -8.33 12.54 0.70
C ALA A 121 -9.22 13.05 -0.46
N PRO A 122 -9.34 14.36 -0.66
CA PRO A 122 -9.93 14.91 -1.87
C PRO A 122 -9.10 14.49 -3.08
N ILE A 123 -9.75 14.20 -4.20
CA ILE A 123 -9.09 13.73 -5.43
C ILE A 123 -8.90 14.84 -6.47
N ASN A 124 -9.43 16.02 -6.20
CA ASN A 124 -9.23 17.23 -7.00
C ASN A 124 -9.40 18.48 -6.13
N ASP A 125 -8.99 19.64 -6.66
CA ASP A 125 -9.02 20.90 -5.91
C ASP A 125 -10.46 21.39 -5.62
N THR A 126 -11.43 21.04 -6.45
CA THR A 126 -12.85 21.36 -6.18
C THR A 126 -13.34 20.67 -4.90
N GLU A 127 -13.01 19.39 -4.71
CA GLU A 127 -13.32 18.68 -3.46
C GLU A 127 -12.55 19.27 -2.27
N ALA A 128 -11.26 19.59 -2.46
CA ALA A 128 -10.44 20.20 -1.42
C ALA A 128 -11.03 21.55 -0.97
N GLN A 129 -11.45 22.39 -1.91
CA GLN A 129 -12.10 23.67 -1.64
C GLN A 129 -13.44 23.53 -0.91
N ALA A 130 -14.23 22.52 -1.28
CA ALA A 130 -15.46 22.18 -0.55
C ALA A 130 -15.20 21.75 0.91
N MET A 131 -13.99 21.22 1.19
CA MET A 131 -13.52 20.88 2.53
C MET A 131 -12.85 22.07 3.26
N GLY A 132 -12.73 23.24 2.63
CA GLY A 132 -12.11 24.44 3.19
C GLY A 132 -10.59 24.54 3.02
N TYR A 133 -10.00 23.80 2.06
CA TYR A 133 -8.57 23.84 1.73
C TYR A 133 -8.35 24.43 0.34
N ALA A 134 -7.19 25.02 0.09
CA ALA A 134 -6.89 25.66 -1.19
C ALA A 134 -6.65 24.63 -2.31
N SER A 135 -6.07 23.48 -1.98
CA SER A 135 -5.73 22.40 -2.93
C SER A 135 -5.74 21.03 -2.27
N VAL A 136 -5.66 19.97 -3.08
CA VAL A 136 -5.48 18.57 -2.59
C VAL A 136 -4.24 18.48 -1.71
N ALA A 137 -3.12 19.09 -2.13
CA ALA A 137 -1.88 19.08 -1.38
C ALA A 137 -2.03 19.74 -0.01
N ASP A 138 -2.71 20.90 0.06
CA ASP A 138 -2.97 21.60 1.32
C ASP A 138 -3.85 20.77 2.26
N ALA A 139 -4.90 20.13 1.74
CA ALA A 139 -5.76 19.25 2.52
C ALA A 139 -4.97 18.06 3.11
N CYS A 140 -4.19 17.37 2.28
CA CYS A 140 -3.36 16.26 2.72
C CYS A 140 -2.32 16.69 3.76
N ASN A 141 -1.60 17.79 3.51
CA ASN A 141 -0.59 18.30 4.42
C ASN A 141 -1.20 18.71 5.77
N ALA A 142 -2.34 19.40 5.77
CA ALA A 142 -3.01 19.84 6.99
C ALA A 142 -3.55 18.66 7.80
N ILE A 143 -4.18 17.67 7.15
CA ILE A 143 -4.77 16.51 7.82
C ILE A 143 -3.66 15.57 8.32
N LEU A 144 -2.77 15.14 7.43
CA LEU A 144 -1.72 14.18 7.77
C LEU A 144 -0.63 14.77 8.66
N GLY A 145 -0.28 16.05 8.45
CA GLY A 145 0.69 16.74 9.29
C GLY A 145 0.24 16.84 10.75
N GLN A 146 -1.06 17.04 10.98
CA GLN A 146 -1.63 17.13 12.32
C GLN A 146 -1.94 15.79 12.95
N ASP A 147 -2.50 14.84 12.17
CA ASP A 147 -3.22 13.71 12.72
C ASP A 147 -2.68 12.34 12.27
N SER A 148 -1.70 12.25 11.34
CA SER A 148 -1.24 10.96 10.78
C SER A 148 -0.77 9.95 11.82
N LEU A 149 -0.17 10.40 12.94
CA LEU A 149 0.30 9.56 14.04
C LEU A 149 -0.69 9.47 15.22
N LYS A 150 -1.75 10.27 15.20
CA LYS A 150 -2.71 10.41 16.29
C LYS A 150 -3.92 9.51 16.05
N MET A 151 -3.80 8.22 16.38
CA MET A 151 -4.87 7.25 16.09
C MET A 151 -6.24 7.61 16.68
N SER A 152 -6.32 8.44 17.72
CA SER A 152 -7.58 8.95 18.27
C SER A 152 -8.35 9.85 17.32
N ALA A 153 -7.68 10.46 16.30
CA ALA A 153 -8.29 11.27 15.26
C ALA A 153 -8.98 10.44 14.15
N TRP A 154 -8.78 9.14 14.17
CA TRP A 154 -9.23 8.20 13.15
C TRP A 154 -10.21 7.20 13.71
N GLU A 155 -11.21 6.85 12.93
CA GLU A 155 -12.13 5.75 13.14
C GLU A 155 -11.81 4.65 12.14
N LYS A 156 -11.49 3.44 12.61
CA LYS A 156 -11.26 2.30 11.70
C LYS A 156 -12.60 1.91 11.06
N THR A 157 -12.68 1.96 9.73
CA THR A 157 -13.86 1.58 8.97
C THR A 157 -13.86 0.09 8.64
N PHE A 158 -12.71 -0.42 8.13
CA PHE A 158 -12.55 -1.84 7.85
C PHE A 158 -11.05 -2.21 7.79
N GLU A 159 -10.80 -3.50 7.60
CA GLU A 159 -9.46 -4.05 7.44
C GLU A 159 -9.51 -5.17 6.40
N ILE A 160 -8.57 -5.17 5.45
CA ILE A 160 -8.34 -6.30 4.57
C ILE A 160 -7.31 -7.20 5.24
N PRO A 161 -7.68 -8.41 5.68
CA PRO A 161 -6.77 -9.29 6.42
C PRO A 161 -5.61 -9.74 5.53
N MET A 162 -4.43 -9.83 6.13
CA MET A 162 -3.28 -10.47 5.51
C MET A 162 -3.55 -11.96 5.31
N ARG A 163 -3.25 -12.45 4.11
CA ARG A 163 -3.29 -13.86 3.74
C ARG A 163 -2.14 -14.15 2.78
N PHE A 164 -1.44 -15.24 2.97
CA PHE A 164 -0.39 -15.66 2.05
C PHE A 164 -0.93 -15.75 0.61
N ASN A 165 -0.16 -15.25 -0.34
CA ASN A 165 -0.51 -15.19 -1.76
C ASN A 165 -1.78 -14.38 -2.09
N ARG A 166 -2.14 -13.40 -1.24
CA ARG A 166 -3.19 -12.44 -1.53
C ARG A 166 -2.59 -11.16 -2.10
N LEU A 167 -3.03 -10.77 -3.29
CA LEU A 167 -2.81 -9.43 -3.84
C LEU A 167 -4.01 -8.56 -3.48
N ILE A 168 -3.76 -7.40 -2.90
CA ILE A 168 -4.77 -6.35 -2.79
C ILE A 168 -4.36 -5.17 -3.67
N LEU A 169 -5.34 -4.64 -4.41
CA LEU A 169 -5.23 -3.39 -5.13
C LEU A 169 -6.18 -2.39 -4.47
N LEU A 170 -5.70 -1.19 -4.25
CA LEU A 170 -6.50 -0.15 -3.60
C LEU A 170 -6.29 1.21 -4.27
N ARG A 171 -7.33 2.06 -4.22
CA ARG A 171 -7.17 3.47 -4.55
C ARG A 171 -6.39 4.14 -3.42
N PRO A 172 -5.20 4.67 -3.70
CA PRO A 172 -4.25 5.09 -2.65
C PRO A 172 -4.65 6.35 -1.90
N TRP A 173 -5.65 7.08 -2.38
CA TRP A 173 -6.19 8.26 -1.69
C TRP A 173 -7.14 7.94 -0.52
N PHE A 174 -7.54 6.67 -0.29
CA PHE A 174 -8.18 6.28 0.96
C PHE A 174 -7.20 6.37 2.12
N TRP A 175 -7.67 6.89 3.27
CA TRP A 175 -6.86 6.94 4.49
C TRP A 175 -6.55 5.53 4.96
N HIS A 176 -5.29 5.13 4.88
CA HIS A 176 -4.92 3.76 5.20
C HIS A 176 -3.58 3.65 5.93
N THR A 177 -3.36 2.49 6.55
CA THR A 177 -2.05 2.09 7.08
C THR A 177 -1.94 0.57 7.18
N ALA A 178 -0.70 0.08 7.19
CA ALA A 178 -0.42 -1.30 7.55
C ALA A 178 -0.67 -1.55 9.05
N THR A 179 -0.95 -2.80 9.41
CA THR A 179 -0.86 -3.24 10.80
C THR A 179 0.59 -3.35 11.24
N LEU A 180 0.80 -3.51 12.54
CA LEU A 180 2.14 -3.64 13.14
C LEU A 180 2.89 -4.85 12.57
N GLY A 181 4.22 -4.77 12.59
CA GLY A 181 5.10 -5.89 12.30
C GLY A 181 4.98 -7.01 13.34
N PHE A 182 5.36 -8.19 12.94
CA PHE A 182 5.40 -9.39 13.77
C PHE A 182 6.65 -10.21 13.43
N GLY A 183 6.85 -11.34 14.13
CA GLY A 183 8.02 -12.18 13.93
C GLY A 183 9.29 -11.56 14.51
N LYS A 184 10.39 -12.30 14.43
CA LYS A 184 11.71 -11.94 14.98
C LYS A 184 12.81 -12.00 13.92
N SER A 185 12.53 -12.63 12.79
CA SER A 185 13.46 -12.87 11.70
C SER A 185 12.80 -12.61 10.34
N VAL A 186 13.58 -12.75 9.27
CA VAL A 186 13.07 -12.61 7.89
C VAL A 186 12.02 -13.68 7.59
N GLU A 187 12.21 -14.89 8.14
CA GLU A 187 11.38 -16.06 7.87
C GLU A 187 9.97 -15.92 8.47
N ASP A 188 9.85 -15.40 9.69
CA ASP A 188 8.58 -15.28 10.42
C ASP A 188 8.03 -13.85 10.50
N GLY A 189 8.71 -12.90 9.87
CA GLY A 189 8.34 -11.50 9.83
C GLY A 189 7.18 -11.19 8.88
N ARG A 190 6.63 -9.97 9.02
CA ARG A 190 5.66 -9.44 8.07
C ARG A 190 6.36 -9.10 6.77
N LEU A 191 6.25 -9.99 5.79
CA LEU A 191 6.83 -9.87 4.45
C LEU A 191 5.73 -9.56 3.44
N ILE A 192 5.94 -8.49 2.67
CA ILE A 192 5.04 -8.07 1.59
C ILE A 192 5.87 -7.60 0.40
N GLN A 193 5.23 -7.55 -0.77
CA GLN A 193 5.76 -6.79 -1.91
C GLN A 193 4.80 -5.65 -2.23
N VAL A 194 5.34 -4.47 -2.56
CA VAL A 194 4.55 -3.25 -2.81
C VAL A 194 4.65 -2.79 -4.26
N PHE A 195 3.53 -2.29 -4.79
CA PHE A 195 3.43 -1.83 -6.17
C PHE A 195 2.69 -0.49 -6.22
N PHE A 196 3.10 0.35 -7.16
CA PHE A 196 2.47 1.65 -7.41
C PHE A 196 2.31 1.85 -8.91
N PHE A 197 1.10 2.16 -9.35
CA PHE A 197 0.78 2.30 -10.75
C PHE A 197 0.21 3.68 -11.05
N THR A 198 0.53 4.18 -12.25
CA THR A 198 -0.07 5.37 -12.83
C THR A 198 -0.75 5.03 -14.15
N LEU A 199 -1.61 5.93 -14.63
CA LEU A 199 -2.24 5.76 -15.94
C LEU A 199 -1.20 5.77 -17.06
N ASP A 200 -1.27 4.80 -17.94
CA ASP A 200 -0.48 4.78 -19.18
C ASP A 200 -1.17 5.64 -20.25
N GLN A 201 -0.72 6.89 -20.33
CA GLN A 201 -1.26 7.86 -21.28
C GLN A 201 -1.09 7.44 -22.75
N THR A 202 -0.14 6.56 -23.05
CA THR A 202 0.10 6.08 -24.43
C THR A 202 -0.98 5.10 -24.84
N ARG A 203 -1.48 4.27 -23.91
CA ARG A 203 -2.56 3.29 -24.11
C ARG A 203 -3.96 3.92 -24.04
N LEU A 204 -4.12 5.13 -23.48
CA LEU A 204 -5.39 5.86 -23.47
C LEU A 204 -5.71 6.52 -24.82
N ARG A 205 -4.72 6.70 -25.68
CA ARG A 205 -4.85 7.38 -26.98
C ARG A 205 -4.95 6.41 -28.17
N ALA A 206 -4.83 5.12 -27.91
CA ALA A 206 -4.95 4.05 -28.91
C ALA A 206 -6.39 3.48 -28.92
#